data_9d2f9d0828f4c0b09a8d11c79cd6303d
#
_entry.id   9d2f9d0828f4c0b09a8d11c79cd6303d
#
_cell.length_a   1.000
_cell.length_b   1.000
_cell.length_c   1.000
_cell.angle_alpha   90.00
_cell.angle_beta   90.00
_cell.angle_gamma   90.00
#
_symmetry.space_group_name_H-M   'P 1'
#
loop_
_entity.id
_entity.type
_entity.pdbx_description
1 polymer ?
#
loop_
_entity_poly.entity_id
_entity_poly.type
_entity_poly.pdbx_seq_one_letter_code
_entity_poly.pdbx_strand_id
1 'polypeptide(L)'
;MMNRNDIFMKKWNQWVHAAIRPLVVAAVMTICGASVFTACLSKSDHNTSVSATDDTSQFVTLTDVVPDAILEIRYYGTYNFVGCRIDGYVEPTALLTKQAAEALKAVSDEVKTQGYRLKIYDAYRPQRGVDHFVRWAEAIADTLMKPYFYPDLDKSVLFQQEYIMAKSGHTRGSTVDLTLFDMTTEKEVDMGGTFDWFGPESHPDFCGNPETGEYTGDNSASPQGRNITEQQFRNRMILRKAMLAHGFKPLDSEWWHFTLKDEPFPDTYFTFPVKQLN
;
A
#
# COMPACT_ATOMS: atom_id res chain seq x y z
N MET A 1 10.71 -18.56 -24.59
CA MET A 1 10.48 -17.59 -23.50
C MET A 1 9.18 -17.97 -22.81
N MET A 2 9.19 -18.31 -21.54
CA MET A 2 7.97 -18.66 -20.79
C MET A 2 7.24 -17.39 -20.39
N ASN A 3 5.94 -17.30 -20.66
CA ASN A 3 5.08 -16.18 -20.32
C ASN A 3 4.99 -16.01 -18.79
N ARG A 4 4.89 -14.76 -18.31
CA ARG A 4 4.73 -14.42 -16.86
C ARG A 4 3.56 -15.18 -16.21
N ASN A 5 2.48 -15.43 -16.95
CA ASN A 5 1.33 -16.20 -16.48
C ASN A 5 1.66 -17.67 -16.20
N ASP A 6 2.62 -18.27 -16.94
CA ASP A 6 3.04 -19.65 -16.71
C ASP A 6 3.88 -19.82 -15.44
N ILE A 7 4.63 -18.78 -15.06
CA ILE A 7 5.42 -18.75 -13.81
C ILE A 7 4.48 -18.60 -12.61
N PHE A 8 3.45 -17.75 -12.75
CA PHE A 8 2.44 -17.53 -11.72
C PHE A 8 1.60 -18.79 -11.45
N MET A 9 1.12 -19.44 -12.50
CA MET A 9 0.34 -20.69 -12.40
C MET A 9 1.16 -21.87 -11.83
N LYS A 10 2.47 -21.92 -12.08
CA LYS A 10 3.35 -22.93 -11.46
C LYS A 10 3.55 -22.69 -9.94
N LYS A 11 3.69 -21.46 -9.51
CA LYS A 11 3.77 -21.12 -8.07
C LYS A 11 2.46 -21.42 -7.35
N TRP A 12 1.32 -21.10 -7.97
CA TRP A 12 -0.02 -21.40 -7.44
C TRP A 12 -0.24 -22.91 -7.19
N ASN A 13 0.08 -23.77 -8.17
CA ASN A 13 -0.08 -25.21 -8.03
C ASN A 13 0.80 -25.83 -6.92
N GLN A 14 1.96 -25.24 -6.62
CA GLN A 14 2.81 -25.69 -5.50
C GLN A 14 2.20 -25.36 -4.14
N TRP A 15 1.46 -24.25 -4.00
CA TRP A 15 0.81 -23.86 -2.74
C TRP A 15 -0.46 -24.66 -2.45
N VAL A 16 -1.27 -24.94 -3.45
CA VAL A 16 -2.53 -25.71 -3.32
C VAL A 16 -2.26 -27.17 -2.92
N HIS A 17 -1.18 -27.77 -3.42
CA HIS A 17 -0.82 -29.17 -3.07
C HIS A 17 -0.12 -29.32 -1.70
N ALA A 18 0.33 -28.25 -1.08
CA ALA A 18 0.91 -28.28 0.26
C ALA A 18 -0.14 -28.26 1.40
N ALA A 19 -1.39 -27.89 1.10
CA ALA A 19 -2.45 -27.69 2.09
C ALA A 19 -3.36 -28.91 2.34
N ILE A 20 -3.24 -30.01 1.59
CA ILE A 20 -4.10 -31.18 1.76
C ILE A 20 -3.25 -32.44 1.92
N ARG A 21 -2.86 -32.74 3.14
CA ARG A 21 -2.43 -34.09 3.53
C ARG A 21 -3.38 -34.62 4.61
N PRO A 22 -4.11 -35.74 4.39
CA PRO A 22 -4.91 -36.36 5.42
C PRO A 22 -4.00 -37.13 6.40
N LEU A 23 -4.26 -36.92 7.69
CA LEU A 23 -3.71 -37.75 8.77
C LEU A 23 -4.30 -39.18 8.65
N VAL A 24 -3.45 -40.15 8.43
CA VAL A 24 -3.77 -41.56 8.72
C VAL A 24 -3.04 -41.92 9.99
N VAL A 25 -3.79 -42.17 11.06
CA VAL A 25 -3.32 -42.71 12.31
C VAL A 25 -3.27 -44.26 12.17
N ALA A 26 -2.11 -44.86 12.29
CA ALA A 26 -1.98 -46.26 12.55
C ALA A 26 -1.05 -46.47 13.77
N ALA A 27 -1.64 -46.91 14.85
CA ALA A 27 -0.92 -47.32 16.05
C ALA A 27 -0.35 -48.71 15.85
N VAL A 28 0.96 -48.87 16.07
CA VAL A 28 1.55 -50.18 16.43
C VAL A 28 2.55 -49.95 17.55
N MET A 29 2.24 -50.52 18.72
CA MET A 29 3.18 -50.68 19.84
C MET A 29 4.21 -51.75 19.53
N THR A 30 5.49 -51.50 19.76
CA THR A 30 6.43 -52.53 20.22
C THR A 30 7.55 -51.85 21.01
N ILE A 31 7.77 -52.37 22.20
CA ILE A 31 8.75 -51.94 23.22
C ILE A 31 10.10 -52.58 22.89
N CYS A 32 11.20 -51.84 22.92
CA CYS A 32 12.47 -52.26 23.55
C CYS A 32 13.55 -51.16 23.44
N GLY A 33 13.93 -50.67 24.51
CA GLY A 33 15.26 -50.53 25.13
C GLY A 33 16.34 -49.64 24.49
N ALA A 34 16.67 -48.59 25.25
CA ALA A 34 18.02 -48.11 25.60
C ALA A 34 18.70 -47.01 24.72
N SER A 35 18.95 -45.92 25.46
CA SER A 35 20.14 -45.04 25.45
C SER A 35 20.20 -43.88 24.43
N VAL A 36 19.73 -42.78 24.89
CA VAL A 36 20.32 -41.41 25.03
C VAL A 36 21.46 -41.04 24.06
N PHE A 37 21.15 -40.16 23.14
CA PHE A 37 21.97 -38.98 22.84
C PHE A 37 21.04 -37.82 22.46
N THR A 38 20.86 -36.91 23.41
CA THR A 38 20.10 -35.67 23.22
C THR A 38 20.98 -34.69 22.46
N ALA A 39 20.84 -34.61 21.15
CA ALA A 39 21.31 -33.48 20.40
C ALA A 39 20.15 -32.49 20.31
N CYS A 40 20.16 -31.45 21.13
CA CYS A 40 19.32 -30.28 20.99
C CYS A 40 19.69 -29.56 19.68
N LEU A 41 19.00 -29.90 18.63
CA LEU A 41 18.87 -29.01 17.47
C LEU A 41 17.76 -28.02 17.80
N SER A 42 18.12 -26.87 18.37
CA SER A 42 17.25 -25.72 18.44
C SER A 42 17.00 -25.23 17.02
N LYS A 43 15.89 -25.66 16.40
CA LYS A 43 15.28 -24.91 15.31
C LYS A 43 14.83 -23.59 15.91
N SER A 44 15.53 -22.51 15.58
CA SER A 44 15.00 -21.18 15.77
C SER A 44 13.85 -21.00 14.76
N ASP A 45 12.64 -21.36 15.16
CA ASP A 45 11.45 -20.89 14.50
C ASP A 45 11.41 -19.38 14.73
N HIS A 46 11.84 -18.61 13.74
CA HIS A 46 11.52 -17.19 13.64
C HIS A 46 10.02 -17.05 13.42
N ASN A 47 9.26 -17.34 14.47
CA ASN A 47 7.88 -16.89 14.56
C ASN A 47 7.92 -15.41 14.92
N THR A 48 8.07 -14.53 13.91
CA THR A 48 7.92 -13.09 14.09
C THR A 48 6.47 -12.85 14.46
N SER A 49 6.20 -12.80 15.77
CA SER A 49 4.88 -12.42 16.27
C SER A 49 4.62 -10.98 15.89
N VAL A 50 3.68 -10.78 14.96
CA VAL A 50 3.18 -9.45 14.61
C VAL A 50 2.62 -8.82 15.88
N SER A 51 3.18 -7.69 16.32
CA SER A 51 2.70 -6.96 17.48
C SER A 51 1.60 -5.96 17.07
N ALA A 52 0.55 -5.85 17.90
CA ALA A 52 -0.48 -4.81 17.78
C ALA A 52 -0.36 -3.85 18.95
N THR A 53 -0.45 -2.55 18.71
CA THR A 53 -0.33 -1.52 19.76
C THR A 53 -1.14 -0.26 19.43
N ASP A 54 -1.54 0.45 20.45
CA ASP A 54 -2.18 1.78 20.38
C ASP A 54 -1.25 2.92 20.84
N ASP A 55 0.04 2.64 21.04
CA ASP A 55 1.05 3.64 21.42
C ASP A 55 1.32 4.65 20.29
N THR A 56 1.00 5.91 20.55
CA THR A 56 1.21 7.03 19.62
C THR A 56 2.53 7.76 19.81
N SER A 57 3.36 7.38 20.80
CA SER A 57 4.53 8.15 21.24
C SER A 57 5.57 8.40 20.14
N GLN A 58 5.59 7.56 19.11
CA GLN A 58 6.51 7.67 17.96
C GLN A 58 5.88 8.30 16.72
N PHE A 59 4.64 8.78 16.84
CA PHE A 59 3.92 9.45 15.75
C PHE A 59 3.87 10.96 15.93
N VAL A 60 3.63 11.65 14.85
CA VAL A 60 3.37 13.09 14.79
C VAL A 60 2.17 13.36 13.86
N THR A 61 1.48 14.46 14.13
CA THR A 61 0.57 15.06 13.15
C THR A 61 1.42 15.62 12.01
N LEU A 62 1.18 15.19 10.78
CA LEU A 62 2.02 15.54 9.64
C LEU A 62 2.16 17.05 9.44
N THR A 63 1.09 17.82 9.65
CA THR A 63 1.09 19.28 9.50
C THR A 63 1.94 20.02 10.52
N ASP A 64 2.34 19.37 11.62
CA ASP A 64 3.29 19.96 12.56
C ASP A 64 4.74 19.92 12.01
N VAL A 65 5.02 19.02 11.07
CA VAL A 65 6.34 18.83 10.45
C VAL A 65 6.36 19.40 9.02
N VAL A 66 5.27 19.25 8.27
CA VAL A 66 5.07 19.75 6.90
C VAL A 66 3.83 20.65 6.88
N PRO A 67 3.92 21.89 7.40
CA PRO A 67 2.76 22.73 7.68
C PRO A 67 2.00 23.21 6.43
N ASP A 68 2.60 23.13 5.27
CA ASP A 68 1.99 23.49 4.00
C ASP A 68 1.51 22.28 3.17
N ALA A 69 1.57 21.06 3.71
CA ALA A 69 0.95 19.92 3.11
C ALA A 69 -0.57 20.14 2.98
N ILE A 70 -1.11 19.81 1.82
CA ILE A 70 -2.56 19.88 1.57
C ILE A 70 -3.13 18.51 1.94
N LEU A 71 -4.09 18.49 2.86
CA LEU A 71 -4.73 17.23 3.29
C LEU A 71 -6.07 17.07 2.56
N GLU A 72 -6.18 16.02 1.77
CA GLU A 72 -7.43 15.52 1.20
C GLU A 72 -7.61 14.06 1.63
N ILE A 73 -7.78 13.85 2.93
CA ILE A 73 -7.83 12.50 3.52
C ILE A 73 -9.07 11.77 3.02
N ARG A 74 -8.88 10.92 2.02
CA ARG A 74 -9.95 10.26 1.26
C ARG A 74 -10.81 9.36 2.14
N TYR A 75 -10.20 8.70 3.10
CA TYR A 75 -10.89 7.75 3.97
C TYR A 75 -11.63 8.39 5.15
N TYR A 76 -11.38 9.67 5.41
CA TYR A 76 -12.25 10.45 6.28
C TYR A 76 -13.56 10.88 5.60
N GLY A 77 -13.52 11.10 4.29
CA GLY A 77 -14.67 11.45 3.47
C GLY A 77 -15.45 10.25 2.94
N THR A 78 -16.33 10.52 1.98
CA THR A 78 -17.13 9.50 1.28
C THR A 78 -16.67 9.24 -0.14
N TYR A 79 -15.77 10.09 -0.69
CA TYR A 79 -15.22 9.91 -2.01
C TYR A 79 -13.98 9.01 -1.97
N ASN A 80 -14.21 7.73 -1.76
CA ASN A 80 -13.27 6.64 -1.79
C ASN A 80 -13.95 5.40 -2.41
N PHE A 81 -13.24 4.33 -2.64
CA PHE A 81 -13.77 3.15 -3.33
C PHE A 81 -14.87 2.40 -2.54
N VAL A 82 -15.01 2.67 -1.23
CA VAL A 82 -16.08 2.10 -0.37
C VAL A 82 -17.36 2.95 -0.45
N GLY A 83 -17.22 4.28 -0.58
CA GLY A 83 -18.37 5.21 -0.65
C GLY A 83 -18.83 5.74 0.71
N CYS A 84 -18.09 5.46 1.79
CA CYS A 84 -18.38 5.98 3.12
C CYS A 84 -17.08 6.26 3.89
N ARG A 85 -17.21 6.93 5.06
CA ARG A 85 -16.06 7.13 5.97
C ARG A 85 -15.56 5.77 6.47
N ILE A 86 -14.25 5.59 6.43
CA ILE A 86 -13.60 4.36 6.86
C ILE A 86 -13.42 4.34 8.38
N ASP A 87 -13.59 3.17 8.97
CA ASP A 87 -13.46 2.96 10.40
C ASP A 87 -12.09 3.40 10.91
N GLY A 88 -12.10 4.19 11.99
CA GLY A 88 -10.88 4.69 12.61
C GLY A 88 -10.42 6.06 12.12
N TYR A 89 -10.99 6.62 11.06
CA TYR A 89 -10.74 8.00 10.67
C TYR A 89 -11.70 8.94 11.40
N VAL A 90 -11.23 9.55 12.48
CA VAL A 90 -12.02 10.43 13.36
C VAL A 90 -11.92 11.89 12.92
N GLU A 91 -10.76 12.30 12.41
CA GLU A 91 -10.48 13.65 11.92
C GLU A 91 -9.81 13.61 10.54
N PRO A 92 -9.96 14.67 9.71
CA PRO A 92 -9.32 14.77 8.40
C PRO A 92 -7.85 15.16 8.52
N THR A 93 -7.07 14.38 9.25
CA THR A 93 -5.65 14.61 9.51
C THR A 93 -4.79 13.44 9.03
N ALA A 94 -3.51 13.68 8.86
CA ALA A 94 -2.52 12.67 8.51
C ALA A 94 -1.53 12.48 9.66
N LEU A 95 -1.26 11.23 10.00
CA LEU A 95 -0.27 10.85 11.01
C LEU A 95 0.83 10.02 10.35
N LEU A 96 2.07 10.23 10.74
CA LEU A 96 3.20 9.40 10.34
C LEU A 96 4.12 9.15 11.55
N THR A 97 4.95 8.11 11.47
CA THR A 97 6.10 8.01 12.38
C THR A 97 6.98 9.24 12.23
N LYS A 98 7.64 9.66 13.32
CA LYS A 98 8.54 10.83 13.31
C LYS A 98 9.57 10.76 12.18
N GLN A 99 10.16 9.59 11.97
CA GLN A 99 11.16 9.38 10.92
C GLN A 99 10.57 9.53 9.51
N ALA A 100 9.39 8.99 9.27
CA ALA A 100 8.72 9.12 7.97
C ALA A 100 8.28 10.57 7.72
N ALA A 101 7.80 11.28 8.74
CA ALA A 101 7.43 12.69 8.64
C ALA A 101 8.63 13.59 8.32
N GLU A 102 9.79 13.37 8.96
CA GLU A 102 11.03 14.10 8.67
C GLU A 102 11.54 13.83 7.25
N ALA A 103 11.52 12.57 6.82
CA ALA A 103 11.86 12.23 5.43
C ALA A 103 10.91 12.91 4.43
N LEU A 104 9.60 12.93 4.73
CA LEU A 104 8.60 13.56 3.87
C LEU A 104 8.75 15.10 3.87
N LYS A 105 9.23 15.69 4.98
CA LYS A 105 9.59 17.11 5.01
C LYS A 105 10.68 17.42 3.99
N ALA A 106 11.73 16.59 3.90
CA ALA A 106 12.79 16.78 2.93
C ALA A 106 12.26 16.66 1.48
N VAL A 107 11.33 15.73 1.21
CA VAL A 107 10.61 15.66 -0.08
C VAL A 107 9.86 16.98 -0.35
N SER A 108 9.12 17.48 0.65
CA SER A 108 8.36 18.73 0.52
C SER A 108 9.28 19.90 0.21
N ASP A 109 10.41 20.02 0.90
CA ASP A 109 11.39 21.09 0.69
C ASP A 109 11.98 21.01 -0.73
N GLU A 110 12.28 19.81 -1.25
CA GLU A 110 12.76 19.63 -2.64
C GLU A 110 11.72 20.04 -3.67
N VAL A 111 10.49 19.51 -3.61
CA VAL A 111 9.47 19.77 -4.63
C VAL A 111 9.02 21.23 -4.63
N LYS A 112 9.11 21.95 -3.49
CA LYS A 112 8.87 23.39 -3.42
C LYS A 112 9.81 24.20 -4.30
N THR A 113 11.07 23.79 -4.41
CA THR A 113 12.02 24.48 -5.30
C THR A 113 11.62 24.37 -6.77
N GLN A 114 10.76 23.38 -7.08
CA GLN A 114 10.22 23.12 -8.41
C GLN A 114 8.81 23.73 -8.61
N GLY A 115 8.26 24.43 -7.60
CA GLY A 115 6.95 25.06 -7.65
C GLY A 115 5.79 24.17 -7.22
N TYR A 116 6.05 23.08 -6.49
CA TYR A 116 5.03 22.16 -6.03
C TYR A 116 4.90 22.12 -4.51
N ARG A 117 3.73 21.73 -4.04
CA ARG A 117 3.45 21.30 -2.66
C ARG A 117 3.01 19.84 -2.67
N LEU A 118 3.13 19.18 -1.54
CA LEU A 118 2.58 17.83 -1.36
C LEU A 118 1.09 17.90 -1.06
N LYS A 119 0.31 17.02 -1.69
CA LYS A 119 -1.10 16.78 -1.38
C LYS A 119 -1.26 15.33 -0.95
N ILE A 120 -1.80 15.12 0.24
CA ILE A 120 -1.85 13.83 0.94
C ILE A 120 -3.27 13.26 0.84
N TYR A 121 -3.38 12.02 0.39
CA TYR A 121 -4.63 11.28 0.32
C TYR A 121 -4.83 10.34 1.51
N ASP A 122 -3.74 9.68 1.95
CA ASP A 122 -3.69 8.82 3.13
C ASP A 122 -2.27 8.77 3.71
N ALA A 123 -2.16 8.43 5.00
CA ALA A 123 -0.89 8.22 5.68
C ALA A 123 -1.00 7.01 6.62
N TYR A 124 -0.85 7.17 7.94
CA TYR A 124 -1.19 6.09 8.85
C TYR A 124 -2.67 5.69 8.72
N ARG A 125 -2.92 4.39 8.54
CA ARG A 125 -4.25 3.76 8.49
C ARG A 125 -4.35 2.73 9.60
N PRO A 126 -5.27 2.89 10.57
CA PRO A 126 -5.42 1.93 11.66
C PRO A 126 -5.90 0.58 11.14
N GLN A 127 -5.55 -0.51 11.83
CA GLN A 127 -5.96 -1.86 11.43
C GLN A 127 -7.48 -1.97 11.21
N ARG A 128 -8.30 -1.27 12.04
CA ARG A 128 -9.77 -1.25 11.85
C ARG A 128 -10.20 -0.68 10.50
N GLY A 129 -9.43 0.20 9.90
CA GLY A 129 -9.67 0.71 8.55
C GLY A 129 -9.40 -0.35 7.50
N VAL A 130 -8.31 -1.10 7.65
CA VAL A 130 -8.00 -2.27 6.80
C VAL A 130 -9.10 -3.33 6.93
N ASP A 131 -9.53 -3.63 8.14
CA ASP A 131 -10.63 -4.57 8.40
C ASP A 131 -11.94 -4.12 7.77
N HIS A 132 -12.18 -2.79 7.70
CA HIS A 132 -13.34 -2.24 6.99
C HIS A 132 -13.26 -2.54 5.48
N PHE A 133 -12.10 -2.37 4.86
CA PHE A 133 -11.90 -2.71 3.44
C PHE A 133 -12.14 -4.19 3.17
N VAL A 134 -11.67 -5.06 4.07
CA VAL A 134 -11.92 -6.52 3.96
C VAL A 134 -13.42 -6.82 4.01
N ARG A 135 -14.15 -6.31 5.02
CA ARG A 135 -15.60 -6.50 5.13
C ARG A 135 -16.36 -5.95 3.92
N TRP A 136 -15.95 -4.76 3.43
CA TRP A 136 -16.54 -4.18 2.22
C TRP A 136 -16.29 -5.08 0.99
N ALA A 137 -15.09 -5.60 0.83
CA ALA A 137 -14.75 -6.47 -0.31
C ALA A 137 -15.54 -7.79 -0.29
N GLU A 138 -15.81 -8.34 0.90
CA GLU A 138 -16.66 -9.53 1.08
C GLU A 138 -18.14 -9.26 0.76
N ALA A 139 -18.60 -8.02 0.91
CA ALA A 139 -19.96 -7.60 0.56
C ALA A 139 -20.10 -7.40 -0.96
N ILE A 140 -20.10 -8.47 -1.73
CA ILE A 140 -20.05 -8.47 -3.21
C ILE A 140 -21.12 -7.59 -3.87
N ALA A 141 -22.31 -7.48 -3.26
CA ALA A 141 -23.41 -6.66 -3.79
C ALA A 141 -23.19 -5.14 -3.62
N ASP A 142 -22.29 -4.72 -2.75
CA ASP A 142 -21.96 -3.31 -2.55
C ASP A 142 -21.00 -2.83 -3.65
N THR A 143 -21.54 -2.24 -4.69
CA THR A 143 -20.81 -1.75 -5.88
C THR A 143 -21.03 -0.26 -6.14
N LEU A 144 -21.43 0.50 -5.11
CA LEU A 144 -21.78 1.93 -5.22
C LEU A 144 -20.71 2.73 -5.97
N MET A 145 -19.46 2.52 -5.62
CA MET A 145 -18.34 3.30 -6.15
C MET A 145 -17.61 2.62 -7.33
N LYS A 146 -18.12 1.47 -7.79
CA LYS A 146 -17.55 0.74 -8.92
C LYS A 146 -17.32 1.61 -10.17
N PRO A 147 -18.27 2.46 -10.62
CA PRO A 147 -18.08 3.28 -11.82
C PRO A 147 -16.89 4.25 -11.75
N TYR A 148 -16.45 4.61 -10.54
CA TYR A 148 -15.42 5.62 -10.29
C TYR A 148 -14.04 5.06 -10.02
N PHE A 149 -13.95 3.84 -9.46
CA PHE A 149 -12.67 3.28 -8.98
C PHE A 149 -12.30 1.93 -9.63
N TYR A 150 -13.28 1.10 -10.02
CA TYR A 150 -13.02 -0.24 -10.57
C TYR A 150 -14.06 -0.69 -11.61
N PRO A 151 -14.37 0.15 -12.63
CA PRO A 151 -15.46 -0.13 -13.57
C PRO A 151 -15.27 -1.45 -14.33
N ASP A 152 -14.03 -1.83 -14.56
CA ASP A 152 -13.66 -2.98 -15.38
C ASP A 152 -13.46 -4.27 -14.58
N LEU A 153 -13.47 -4.19 -13.25
CA LEU A 153 -13.22 -5.34 -12.39
C LEU A 153 -14.53 -5.86 -11.77
N ASP A 154 -14.64 -7.17 -11.66
CA ASP A 154 -15.60 -7.77 -10.76
C ASP A 154 -15.09 -7.67 -9.31
N LYS A 155 -15.94 -7.27 -8.36
CA LYS A 155 -15.54 -7.12 -6.97
C LYS A 155 -15.02 -8.42 -6.35
N SER A 156 -15.46 -9.57 -6.83
CA SER A 156 -15.01 -10.89 -6.37
C SER A 156 -13.52 -11.18 -6.61
N VAL A 157 -12.87 -10.45 -7.54
CA VAL A 157 -11.45 -10.67 -7.84
C VAL A 157 -10.48 -9.76 -7.07
N LEU A 158 -10.99 -8.80 -6.30
CA LEU A 158 -10.16 -7.76 -5.66
C LEU A 158 -9.12 -8.32 -4.69
N PHE A 159 -9.44 -9.39 -3.95
CA PHE A 159 -8.47 -10.08 -3.11
C PHE A 159 -7.44 -10.86 -3.94
N GLN A 160 -7.87 -11.55 -5.01
CA GLN A 160 -6.98 -12.35 -5.84
C GLN A 160 -5.97 -11.49 -6.61
N GLN A 161 -6.36 -10.26 -6.93
CA GLN A 161 -5.53 -9.30 -7.65
C GLN A 161 -4.80 -8.33 -6.70
N GLU A 162 -4.85 -8.60 -5.39
CA GLU A 162 -4.14 -7.87 -4.33
C GLU A 162 -4.50 -6.37 -4.21
N TYR A 163 -5.66 -5.94 -4.78
CA TYR A 163 -6.18 -4.59 -4.56
C TYR A 163 -6.64 -4.38 -3.11
N ILE A 164 -7.13 -5.44 -2.46
CA ILE A 164 -7.49 -5.44 -1.04
C ILE A 164 -6.69 -6.52 -0.32
N MET A 165 -6.05 -6.12 0.77
CA MET A 165 -5.22 -7.00 1.58
C MET A 165 -5.61 -6.88 3.06
N ALA A 166 -5.47 -7.99 3.81
CA ALA A 166 -5.74 -8.03 5.25
C ALA A 166 -4.66 -7.34 6.11
N LYS A 167 -3.52 -6.99 5.51
CA LYS A 167 -2.42 -6.25 6.14
C LYS A 167 -1.99 -5.13 5.21
N SER A 168 -1.66 -3.97 5.78
CA SER A 168 -1.26 -2.80 5.02
C SER A 168 0.02 -2.18 5.57
N GLY A 169 0.89 -1.68 4.68
CA GLY A 169 2.03 -0.87 5.03
C GLY A 169 1.66 0.38 5.82
N HIS A 170 0.52 0.99 5.49
CA HIS A 170 -0.01 2.16 6.18
C HIS A 170 -0.21 1.95 7.68
N THR A 171 -0.60 0.73 8.09
CA THR A 171 -0.84 0.41 9.49
C THR A 171 0.44 0.39 10.33
N ARG A 172 1.62 0.35 9.69
CA ARG A 172 2.94 0.48 10.34
C ARG A 172 3.40 1.94 10.51
N GLY A 173 2.65 2.91 9.93
CA GLY A 173 2.83 4.34 10.14
C GLY A 173 3.95 5.00 9.33
N SER A 174 4.57 4.31 8.37
CA SER A 174 5.66 4.86 7.56
C SER A 174 5.36 4.82 6.06
N THR A 175 4.09 4.69 5.70
CA THR A 175 3.57 4.68 4.33
C THR A 175 2.67 5.89 4.12
N VAL A 176 2.77 6.49 2.93
CA VAL A 176 1.97 7.66 2.54
C VAL A 176 1.50 7.52 1.10
N ASP A 177 0.25 7.91 0.85
CA ASP A 177 -0.34 8.07 -0.47
C ASP A 177 -0.48 9.56 -0.77
N LEU A 178 0.14 10.02 -1.86
CA LEU A 178 0.24 11.45 -2.12
C LEU A 178 0.37 11.77 -3.61
N THR A 179 0.17 13.06 -3.91
CA THR A 179 0.41 13.66 -5.21
C THR A 179 1.07 15.03 -5.06
N LEU A 180 1.31 15.69 -6.19
CA LEU A 180 1.80 17.05 -6.26
C LEU A 180 0.64 18.05 -6.48
N PHE A 181 0.79 19.24 -5.92
CA PHE A 181 -0.08 20.39 -6.13
C PHE A 181 0.75 21.54 -6.70
N ASP A 182 0.37 22.02 -7.87
CA ASP A 182 1.07 23.10 -8.57
C ASP A 182 0.72 24.45 -7.94
N MET A 183 1.72 25.15 -7.43
CA MET A 183 1.57 26.43 -6.73
C MET A 183 1.21 27.58 -7.67
N THR A 184 1.48 27.46 -8.97
CA THR A 184 1.19 28.50 -9.97
C THR A 184 -0.25 28.42 -10.44
N THR A 185 -0.73 27.21 -10.71
CA THR A 185 -2.10 26.99 -11.20
C THR A 185 -3.11 26.81 -10.07
N GLU A 186 -2.63 26.61 -8.84
CA GLU A 186 -3.42 26.29 -7.64
C GLU A 186 -4.30 25.05 -7.86
N LYS A 187 -3.75 24.03 -8.54
CA LYS A 187 -4.44 22.78 -8.85
C LYS A 187 -3.57 21.56 -8.54
N GLU A 188 -4.24 20.45 -8.31
CA GLU A 188 -3.59 19.15 -8.31
C GLU A 188 -2.93 18.89 -9.67
N VAL A 189 -1.72 18.35 -9.64
CA VAL A 189 -1.00 17.98 -10.85
C VAL A 189 -1.66 16.77 -11.48
N ASP A 190 -1.96 16.85 -12.77
CA ASP A 190 -2.59 15.76 -13.51
C ASP A 190 -1.61 14.59 -13.69
N MET A 191 -1.89 13.49 -13.00
CA MET A 191 -1.11 12.25 -13.02
C MET A 191 -1.67 11.21 -14.00
N GLY A 192 -2.74 11.53 -14.74
CA GLY A 192 -3.35 10.63 -15.72
C GLY A 192 -4.23 9.53 -15.14
N GLY A 193 -4.58 9.62 -13.87
CA GLY A 193 -5.47 8.70 -13.18
C GLY A 193 -5.78 9.15 -11.77
N THR A 194 -6.94 8.77 -11.26
CA THR A 194 -7.34 9.09 -9.89
C THR A 194 -6.65 8.19 -8.88
N PHE A 195 -6.48 8.70 -7.66
CA PHE A 195 -6.12 7.90 -6.49
C PHE A 195 -7.10 6.74 -6.30
N ASP A 196 -6.61 5.57 -5.89
CA ASP A 196 -7.40 4.34 -5.69
C ASP A 196 -8.06 3.79 -6.97
N TRP A 197 -7.56 4.11 -8.15
CA TRP A 197 -8.00 3.43 -9.36
C TRP A 197 -7.48 2.00 -9.40
N PHE A 198 -8.37 1.01 -9.46
CA PHE A 198 -8.03 -0.41 -9.56
C PHE A 198 -7.86 -0.81 -11.03
N GLY A 199 -6.64 -0.75 -11.50
CA GLY A 199 -6.29 -1.06 -12.87
C GLY A 199 -4.82 -0.80 -13.18
N PRO A 200 -4.32 -1.33 -14.31
CA PRO A 200 -2.91 -1.18 -14.70
C PRO A 200 -2.50 0.28 -14.92
N GLU A 201 -3.46 1.17 -15.17
CA GLU A 201 -3.24 2.61 -15.33
C GLU A 201 -2.67 3.27 -14.04
N SER A 202 -2.82 2.61 -12.90
CA SER A 202 -2.25 3.04 -11.61
C SER A 202 -0.79 2.65 -11.43
N HIS A 203 -0.30 1.70 -12.21
CA HIS A 203 1.08 1.22 -12.08
C HIS A 203 2.08 2.30 -12.50
N PRO A 204 3.21 2.46 -11.77
CA PRO A 204 4.26 3.41 -12.13
C PRO A 204 4.87 3.17 -13.51
N ASP A 205 4.89 1.92 -13.99
CA ASP A 205 5.42 1.53 -15.29
C ASP A 205 4.40 1.60 -16.44
N PHE A 206 3.18 2.05 -16.15
CA PHE A 206 2.16 2.22 -17.18
C PHE A 206 2.59 3.30 -18.18
N CYS A 207 2.66 2.94 -19.45
CA CYS A 207 3.10 3.78 -20.58
C CYS A 207 4.56 4.24 -20.54
N GLY A 208 5.43 3.65 -19.70
CA GLY A 208 6.83 4.05 -19.64
C GLY A 208 7.68 3.19 -18.74
N ASN A 209 8.95 3.56 -18.63
CA ASN A 209 9.90 2.90 -17.74
C ASN A 209 10.20 3.82 -16.53
N PRO A 210 9.75 3.48 -15.30
CA PRO A 210 9.92 4.33 -14.13
C PRO A 210 11.37 4.39 -13.63
N GLU A 211 12.25 3.47 -14.05
CA GLU A 211 13.66 3.48 -13.65
C GLU A 211 14.50 4.42 -14.52
N THR A 212 14.17 4.50 -15.81
CA THR A 212 14.84 5.42 -16.76
C THR A 212 14.11 6.76 -16.90
N GLY A 213 12.82 6.79 -16.57
CA GLY A 213 11.94 7.96 -16.80
C GLY A 213 11.54 8.11 -18.27
N GLU A 214 11.74 7.08 -19.09
CA GLU A 214 11.38 7.10 -20.51
C GLU A 214 9.90 6.78 -20.72
N TYR A 215 9.18 7.67 -21.41
CA TYR A 215 7.82 7.43 -21.85
C TYR A 215 7.81 6.63 -23.15
N THR A 216 7.10 5.51 -23.19
CA THR A 216 6.99 4.63 -24.36
C THR A 216 5.64 4.75 -25.05
N GLY A 217 4.61 5.20 -24.33
CA GLY A 217 3.22 5.20 -24.81
C GLY A 217 2.61 3.80 -24.91
N ASP A 218 3.29 2.76 -24.42
CA ASP A 218 2.77 1.39 -24.41
C ASP A 218 1.67 1.23 -23.36
N ASN A 219 0.43 1.19 -23.81
CA ASN A 219 -0.75 0.97 -23.00
C ASN A 219 -1.34 -0.45 -23.14
N SER A 220 -0.56 -1.39 -23.65
CA SER A 220 -1.01 -2.78 -23.91
C SER A 220 -1.50 -3.50 -22.65
N ALA A 221 -1.11 -3.03 -21.47
CA ALA A 221 -1.59 -3.56 -20.20
C ALA A 221 -3.04 -3.14 -19.89
N SER A 222 -3.59 -2.07 -20.52
CA SER A 222 -4.95 -1.61 -20.29
C SER A 222 -5.94 -2.40 -21.13
N PRO A 223 -6.87 -3.17 -20.54
CA PRO A 223 -7.86 -3.94 -21.29
C PRO A 223 -8.82 -3.05 -22.09
N GLN A 224 -8.98 -1.80 -21.68
CA GLN A 224 -9.89 -0.82 -22.29
C GLN A 224 -9.15 0.14 -23.23
N GLY A 225 -7.85 -0.05 -23.45
CA GLY A 225 -7.05 0.84 -24.29
C GLY A 225 -6.89 2.25 -23.73
N ARG A 226 -7.07 2.43 -22.41
CA ARG A 226 -6.77 3.73 -21.77
C ARG A 226 -5.31 4.05 -21.89
N ASN A 227 -4.99 5.34 -21.85
CA ASN A 227 -3.62 5.81 -21.98
C ASN A 227 -3.40 6.99 -21.04
N ILE A 228 -2.14 7.24 -20.71
CA ILE A 228 -1.70 8.49 -20.10
C ILE A 228 -0.77 9.22 -21.08
N THR A 229 -0.76 10.53 -21.02
CA THR A 229 0.13 11.34 -21.85
C THR A 229 1.55 11.29 -21.32
N GLU A 230 2.52 11.67 -22.17
CA GLU A 230 3.91 11.83 -21.77
C GLU A 230 4.06 12.82 -20.60
N GLN A 231 3.27 13.91 -20.59
CA GLN A 231 3.31 14.87 -19.49
C GLN A 231 2.83 14.26 -18.16
N GLN A 232 1.76 13.48 -18.18
CA GLN A 232 1.25 12.78 -17.00
C GLN A 232 2.26 11.77 -16.47
N PHE A 233 2.91 11.01 -17.36
CA PHE A 233 4.00 10.12 -16.95
C PHE A 233 5.17 10.90 -16.33
N ARG A 234 5.61 11.99 -16.95
CA ARG A 234 6.65 12.87 -16.39
C ARG A 234 6.28 13.42 -15.03
N ASN A 235 5.03 13.81 -14.82
CA ASN A 235 4.54 14.30 -13.53
C ASN A 235 4.70 13.23 -12.44
N ARG A 236 4.34 11.96 -12.74
CA ARG A 236 4.59 10.83 -11.83
C ARG A 236 6.07 10.66 -11.52
N MET A 237 6.94 10.86 -12.52
CA MET A 237 8.39 10.72 -12.34
C MET A 237 9.00 11.84 -11.49
N ILE A 238 8.44 13.07 -11.50
CA ILE A 238 8.85 14.14 -10.59
C ILE A 238 8.61 13.70 -9.13
N LEU A 239 7.40 13.26 -8.82
CA LEU A 239 7.05 12.76 -7.47
C LEU A 239 7.94 11.57 -7.09
N ARG A 240 8.02 10.55 -7.96
CA ARG A 240 8.81 9.35 -7.71
C ARG A 240 10.28 9.66 -7.40
N LYS A 241 10.91 10.53 -8.19
CA LYS A 241 12.32 10.91 -7.98
C LYS A 241 12.54 11.56 -6.61
N ALA A 242 11.70 12.51 -6.25
CA ALA A 242 11.79 13.18 -4.94
C ALA A 242 11.61 12.18 -3.80
N MET A 243 10.61 11.30 -3.87
CA MET A 243 10.37 10.27 -2.85
C MET A 243 11.56 9.31 -2.71
N LEU A 244 12.11 8.82 -3.83
CA LEU A 244 13.25 7.92 -3.84
C LEU A 244 14.52 8.56 -3.28
N ALA A 245 14.77 9.86 -3.59
CA ALA A 245 15.91 10.62 -3.12
C ALA A 245 15.93 10.78 -1.60
N HIS A 246 14.75 10.81 -0.97
CA HIS A 246 14.59 10.97 0.48
C HIS A 246 14.20 9.68 1.21
N GLY A 247 14.62 8.52 0.68
CA GLY A 247 14.60 7.25 1.40
C GLY A 247 13.29 6.48 1.35
N PHE A 248 12.33 6.89 0.54
CA PHE A 248 11.13 6.10 0.30
C PHE A 248 11.34 5.04 -0.79
N LYS A 249 10.55 3.99 -0.76
CA LYS A 249 10.41 2.97 -1.82
C LYS A 249 8.99 3.01 -2.36
N PRO A 250 8.79 2.86 -3.67
CA PRO A 250 7.48 2.85 -4.29
C PRO A 250 6.81 1.50 -4.15
N LEU A 251 5.51 1.44 -4.41
CA LEU A 251 4.77 0.22 -4.72
C LEU A 251 4.66 0.07 -6.24
N ASP A 252 4.80 -1.16 -6.75
CA ASP A 252 4.83 -1.41 -8.20
C ASP A 252 3.43 -1.35 -8.85
N SER A 253 2.36 -1.35 -8.05
CA SER A 253 0.97 -1.28 -8.52
C SER A 253 0.31 0.09 -8.38
N GLU A 254 0.96 1.05 -7.68
CA GLU A 254 0.34 2.33 -7.32
C GLU A 254 1.34 3.48 -7.41
N TRP A 255 1.15 4.43 -8.34
CA TRP A 255 2.06 5.55 -8.57
C TRP A 255 2.12 6.54 -7.39
N TRP A 256 1.09 6.56 -6.54
CA TRP A 256 0.95 7.47 -5.38
C TRP A 256 1.53 6.92 -4.08
N HIS A 257 1.79 5.59 -4.00
CA HIS A 257 2.09 4.88 -2.76
C HIS A 257 3.59 4.73 -2.52
N PHE A 258 4.03 5.21 -1.35
CA PHE A 258 5.44 5.16 -0.95
C PHE A 258 5.58 4.79 0.52
N THR A 259 6.51 3.89 0.81
CA THR A 259 6.87 3.46 2.16
C THR A 259 8.32 3.84 2.46
N LEU A 260 8.62 4.36 3.65
CA LEU A 260 9.99 4.59 4.08
C LEU A 260 10.78 3.27 4.06
N LYS A 261 11.99 3.26 3.47
CA LYS A 261 12.80 2.03 3.34
C LYS A 261 13.19 1.45 4.70
N ASP A 262 13.67 2.33 5.58
CA ASP A 262 14.12 1.99 6.92
C ASP A 262 13.02 2.37 7.93
N GLU A 263 11.83 1.75 7.75
CA GLU A 263 10.71 2.00 8.66
C GLU A 263 11.02 1.50 10.08
N PRO A 264 10.70 2.30 11.12
CA PRO A 264 11.06 1.95 12.50
C PRO A 264 10.27 0.77 13.06
N PHE A 265 9.13 0.45 12.46
CA PHE A 265 8.19 -0.55 12.95
C PHE A 265 7.77 -1.54 11.85
N PRO A 266 8.70 -2.31 11.25
CA PRO A 266 8.39 -3.16 10.09
C PRO A 266 7.41 -4.31 10.41
N ASP A 267 7.29 -4.69 11.70
CA ASP A 267 6.48 -5.82 12.16
C ASP A 267 5.38 -5.40 13.17
N THR A 268 5.16 -4.08 13.37
CA THR A 268 4.17 -3.56 14.32
C THR A 268 3.00 -2.92 13.59
N TYR A 269 1.79 -3.36 13.90
CA TYR A 269 0.55 -2.84 13.31
C TYR A 269 -0.21 -2.04 14.37
N PHE A 270 -0.40 -0.76 14.12
CA PHE A 270 -1.01 0.17 15.06
C PHE A 270 -2.54 0.18 14.96
N THR A 271 -3.21 0.46 16.10
CA THR A 271 -4.67 0.35 16.21
C THR A 271 -5.37 1.63 16.63
N PHE A 272 -4.62 2.66 17.04
CA PHE A 272 -5.18 3.94 17.47
C PHE A 272 -5.90 4.68 16.31
N PRO A 273 -6.92 5.50 16.61
CA PRO A 273 -7.65 6.23 15.58
C PRO A 273 -6.82 7.36 14.96
N VAL A 274 -7.12 7.69 13.69
CA VAL A 274 -6.59 8.88 13.03
C VAL A 274 -7.30 10.10 13.59
N LYS A 275 -6.59 10.85 14.41
CA LYS A 275 -6.97 12.15 14.97
C LYS A 275 -5.71 12.94 15.29
N GLN A 276 -5.81 14.26 15.37
CA GLN A 276 -4.68 15.11 15.74
C GLN A 276 -4.08 14.64 17.07
N LEU A 277 -2.74 14.57 17.11
CA LEU A 277 -2.00 14.26 18.34
C LEU A 277 -1.69 15.56 19.07
N ASN A 278 -1.86 15.55 20.39
CA ASN A 278 -1.60 16.70 21.27
C ASN A 278 -0.13 16.71 21.67
#